data_a4d854877b99d7b6343cccc8c289a114
#
_entry.id   a4d854877b99d7b6343cccc8c289a114
#
_cell.length_a   1.000
_cell.length_b   1.000
_cell.length_c   1.000
_cell.angle_alpha   90.00
_cell.angle_beta   90.00
_cell.angle_gamma   90.00
#
_symmetry.space_group_name_H-M   'P 1'
#
loop_
_entity.id
_entity.type
_entity.pdbx_description
1 polymer ?
#
loop_
_entity_poly.entity_id
_entity_poly.type
_entity_poly.pdbx_seq_one_letter_code
_entity_poly.pdbx_strand_id
1 'polypeptide(L)'
;MTPFNNEKYIRIQSEHIKERIAQFGNKLYLELGGKLFDDYHASRVLPGFQPDSKLTMLTQLRDTMEIVIVISAADIEKNKVRQDLGITYDVDVLRLREEFMARGFLVNSVVITHYSGQASAQNYSQRLERLGIKTYFHYTIEGYPHNVALIDSADGFGKNDYIETTRPLVVVTAPGPGS
;
A
#
# COMPACT_ATOMS: atom_id res chain seq x y z
N MET A 1 33.38 -10.73 7.26
CA MET A 1 32.16 -9.91 7.14
C MET A 1 31.11 -10.47 8.08
N THR A 2 30.54 -9.62 8.92
CA THR A 2 29.46 -10.03 9.83
C THR A 2 28.16 -10.18 9.04
N PRO A 3 27.45 -11.30 9.17
CA PRO A 3 26.15 -11.46 8.52
C PRO A 3 25.15 -10.42 9.00
N PHE A 4 24.20 -10.07 8.14
CA PHE A 4 23.09 -9.18 8.49
C PHE A 4 22.23 -9.81 9.62
N ASN A 5 22.04 -9.08 10.72
CA ASN A 5 21.26 -9.56 11.84
C ASN A 5 19.78 -9.17 11.62
N ASN A 6 19.01 -10.11 11.11
CA ASN A 6 17.60 -9.89 10.74
C ASN A 6 16.70 -9.60 11.96
N GLU A 7 16.91 -10.29 13.07
CA GLU A 7 16.11 -10.07 14.29
C GLU A 7 16.36 -8.69 14.87
N LYS A 8 17.61 -8.26 14.93
CA LYS A 8 17.98 -6.93 15.40
C LYS A 8 17.40 -5.85 14.50
N TYR A 9 17.46 -6.03 13.19
CA TYR A 9 16.88 -5.12 12.20
C TYR A 9 15.38 -4.95 12.43
N ILE A 10 14.64 -6.06 12.53
CA ILE A 10 13.19 -6.06 12.74
C ILE A 10 12.83 -5.33 14.03
N ARG A 11 13.54 -5.61 15.13
CA ARG A 11 13.28 -4.98 16.42
C ARG A 11 13.51 -3.47 16.38
N ILE A 12 14.63 -3.03 15.81
CA ILE A 12 14.97 -1.60 15.73
C ILE A 12 13.95 -0.87 14.87
N GLN A 13 13.58 -1.40 13.72
CA GLN A 13 12.59 -0.78 12.84
C GLN A 13 11.21 -0.71 13.48
N SER A 14 10.78 -1.75 14.17
CA SER A 14 9.50 -1.79 14.88
C SER A 14 9.46 -0.75 16.01
N GLU A 15 10.54 -0.60 16.77
CA GLU A 15 10.65 0.41 17.83
C GLU A 15 10.61 1.82 17.28
N HIS A 16 11.32 2.10 16.17
CA HIS A 16 11.28 3.41 15.51
C HIS A 16 9.89 3.77 15.04
N ILE A 17 9.14 2.83 14.47
CA ILE A 17 7.76 3.05 14.03
C ILE A 17 6.86 3.36 15.24
N LYS A 18 6.97 2.62 16.32
CA LYS A 18 6.21 2.87 17.56
C LYS A 18 6.52 4.25 18.15
N GLU A 19 7.78 4.64 18.18
CA GLU A 19 8.20 5.97 18.63
C GLU A 19 7.59 7.07 17.76
N ARG A 20 7.58 6.90 16.46
CA ARG A 20 6.99 7.86 15.51
C ARG A 20 5.49 7.99 15.72
N ILE A 21 4.78 6.90 15.92
CA ILE A 21 3.34 6.93 16.22
C ILE A 21 3.09 7.74 17.50
N ALA A 22 3.86 7.48 18.55
CA ALA A 22 3.74 8.19 19.81
C ALA A 22 4.08 9.69 19.68
N GLN A 23 5.10 10.02 18.88
CA GLN A 23 5.54 11.40 18.66
C GLN A 23 4.51 12.24 17.91
N PHE A 24 3.86 11.66 16.89
CA PHE A 24 2.89 12.37 16.06
C PHE A 24 1.44 12.29 16.57
N GLY A 25 1.19 11.49 17.59
CA GLY A 25 -0.03 11.49 18.41
C GLY A 25 -1.27 10.88 17.79
N ASN A 26 -1.40 10.80 16.46
CA ASN A 26 -2.64 10.37 15.79
C ASN A 26 -2.46 9.22 14.82
N LYS A 27 -1.95 9.51 13.63
CA LYS A 27 -1.78 8.51 12.57
C LYS A 27 -0.42 8.64 11.91
N LEU A 28 0.20 7.51 11.65
CA LEU A 28 1.39 7.42 10.83
C LEU A 28 1.04 6.64 9.56
N TYR A 29 1.31 7.24 8.42
CA TYR A 29 1.20 6.58 7.13
C TYR A 29 2.58 6.08 6.71
N LEU A 30 2.68 4.79 6.43
CA LEU A 30 3.91 4.15 5.99
C LEU A 30 3.69 3.54 4.62
N GLU A 31 4.38 4.07 3.61
CA GLU A 31 4.34 3.52 2.27
C GLU A 31 5.43 2.46 2.12
N LEU A 32 5.04 1.26 1.70
CA LEU A 32 5.97 0.18 1.44
C LEU A 32 5.91 -0.18 -0.04
N GLY A 33 6.98 0.17 -0.75
CA GLY A 33 7.18 -0.24 -2.12
C GLY A 33 7.75 -1.65 -2.22
N GLY A 34 7.67 -2.22 -3.42
CA GLY A 34 8.23 -3.53 -3.72
C GLY A 34 7.39 -4.70 -3.23
N LYS A 35 7.99 -5.86 -3.27
CA LYS A 35 7.33 -7.13 -2.98
C LYS A 35 7.43 -7.46 -1.49
N LEU A 36 6.31 -7.39 -0.77
CA LEU A 36 6.30 -7.69 0.66
C LEU A 36 6.51 -9.18 0.97
N PHE A 37 6.09 -10.06 0.06
CA PHE A 37 6.18 -11.50 0.27
C PHE A 37 7.43 -12.15 -0.32
N ASP A 38 8.07 -11.51 -1.30
CA ASP A 38 9.15 -12.12 -2.10
C ASP A 38 10.30 -11.16 -2.34
N ASP A 39 10.91 -10.63 -1.29
CA ASP A 39 12.05 -9.70 -1.40
C ASP A 39 13.39 -10.45 -1.49
N TYR A 40 13.55 -11.23 -2.54
CA TYR A 40 14.76 -12.05 -2.73
C TYR A 40 16.00 -11.26 -3.11
N HIS A 41 15.82 -10.04 -3.66
CA HIS A 41 16.97 -9.22 -4.03
C HIS A 41 17.82 -8.84 -2.82
N ALA A 42 17.18 -8.37 -1.74
CA ALA A 42 17.90 -8.02 -0.53
C ALA A 42 18.61 -9.22 0.11
N SER A 43 18.02 -10.41 0.05
CA SER A 43 18.65 -11.62 0.57
C SER A 43 19.90 -12.04 -0.19
N ARG A 44 20.05 -11.63 -1.45
CA ARG A 44 21.25 -11.90 -2.25
C ARG A 44 22.41 -10.96 -1.92
N VAL A 45 22.11 -9.73 -1.52
CA VAL A 45 23.14 -8.71 -1.26
C VAL A 45 23.44 -8.52 0.22
N LEU A 46 22.55 -8.92 1.11
CA LEU A 46 22.69 -8.80 2.57
C LEU A 46 22.69 -10.19 3.21
N PRO A 47 23.87 -10.77 3.50
CA PRO A 47 23.91 -12.08 4.16
C PRO A 47 23.13 -12.07 5.48
N GLY A 48 22.25 -13.05 5.69
CA GLY A 48 21.38 -13.15 6.85
C GLY A 48 20.04 -12.44 6.72
N PHE A 49 19.82 -11.65 5.68
CA PHE A 49 18.53 -11.04 5.39
C PHE A 49 17.56 -12.09 4.85
N GLN A 50 16.36 -12.14 5.43
CA GLN A 50 15.31 -13.06 4.97
C GLN A 50 14.38 -12.35 3.98
N PRO A 51 13.90 -13.06 2.93
CA PRO A 51 13.02 -12.44 1.92
C PRO A 51 11.73 -11.86 2.47
N ASP A 52 11.22 -12.39 3.57
CA ASP A 52 9.98 -11.96 4.23
C ASP A 52 10.19 -11.01 5.41
N SER A 53 11.38 -10.39 5.52
CA SER A 53 11.73 -9.52 6.66
C SER A 53 10.78 -8.36 6.85
N LYS A 54 10.34 -7.72 5.75
CA LYS A 54 9.39 -6.61 5.83
C LYS A 54 8.06 -7.07 6.42
N LEU A 55 7.56 -8.22 5.98
CA LEU A 55 6.32 -8.80 6.47
C LEU A 55 6.45 -9.22 7.93
N THR A 56 7.58 -9.81 8.32
CA THR A 56 7.84 -10.20 9.72
C THR A 56 7.87 -8.98 10.63
N MET A 57 8.49 -7.88 10.20
CA MET A 57 8.49 -6.61 10.93
C MET A 57 7.06 -6.10 11.14
N LEU A 58 6.25 -6.10 10.09
CA LEU A 58 4.87 -5.65 10.15
C LEU A 58 4.02 -6.55 11.06
N THR A 59 4.28 -7.85 11.11
CA THR A 59 3.56 -8.79 11.95
C THR A 59 3.64 -8.41 13.43
N GLN A 60 4.76 -7.84 13.89
CA GLN A 60 4.92 -7.36 15.26
C GLN A 60 4.04 -6.14 15.57
N LEU A 61 3.62 -5.40 14.54
CA LEU A 61 2.78 -4.21 14.66
C LEU A 61 1.33 -4.46 14.25
N ARG A 62 0.98 -5.70 13.98
CA ARG A 62 -0.29 -6.10 13.38
C ARG A 62 -1.52 -5.52 14.07
N ASP A 63 -1.54 -5.51 15.40
CA ASP A 63 -2.69 -5.06 16.17
C ASP A 63 -2.87 -3.54 16.15
N THR A 64 -1.82 -2.80 15.80
CA THR A 64 -1.85 -1.34 15.73
C THR A 64 -1.95 -0.81 14.30
N MET A 65 -1.98 -1.70 13.30
CA MET A 65 -1.93 -1.28 11.89
C MET A 65 -3.12 -1.75 11.08
N GLU A 66 -3.35 -1.03 10.00
CA GLU A 66 -4.32 -1.33 8.95
C GLU A 66 -3.62 -1.20 7.61
N ILE A 67 -3.91 -2.10 6.69
CA ILE A 67 -3.32 -2.07 5.35
C ILE A 67 -4.31 -1.46 4.37
N VAL A 68 -3.85 -0.52 3.56
CA VAL A 68 -4.56 0.06 2.43
C VAL A 68 -3.82 -0.35 1.15
N ILE A 69 -4.52 -0.98 0.23
CA ILE A 69 -3.96 -1.38 -1.05
C ILE A 69 -4.31 -0.32 -2.09
N VAL A 70 -3.33 0.07 -2.88
CA VAL A 70 -3.45 1.14 -3.88
C VAL A 70 -3.24 0.55 -5.27
N ILE A 71 -4.08 0.93 -6.22
CA ILE A 71 -3.95 0.53 -7.62
C ILE A 71 -4.26 1.71 -8.53
N SER A 72 -3.50 1.87 -9.62
CA SER A 72 -3.74 2.92 -10.60
C SER A 72 -4.93 2.57 -11.50
N ALA A 73 -5.81 3.55 -11.74
CA ALA A 73 -6.91 3.41 -12.69
C ALA A 73 -6.42 3.10 -14.11
N ALA A 74 -5.26 3.63 -14.49
CA ALA A 74 -4.65 3.33 -15.79
C ALA A 74 -4.24 1.85 -15.89
N ASP A 75 -3.72 1.27 -14.83
CA ASP A 75 -3.34 -0.15 -14.81
C ASP A 75 -4.57 -1.07 -14.89
N ILE A 76 -5.69 -0.66 -14.30
CA ILE A 76 -6.98 -1.37 -14.44
C ILE A 76 -7.47 -1.31 -15.88
N GLU A 77 -7.47 -0.14 -16.48
CA GLU A 77 -7.96 0.08 -17.84
C GLU A 77 -7.15 -0.68 -18.89
N LYS A 78 -5.83 -0.73 -18.71
CA LYS A 78 -4.91 -1.41 -19.62
C LYS A 78 -4.78 -2.91 -19.34
N ASN A 79 -5.44 -3.43 -18.32
CA ASN A 79 -5.28 -4.83 -17.86
C ASN A 79 -3.80 -5.19 -17.68
N LYS A 80 -3.05 -4.31 -17.04
CA LYS A 80 -1.61 -4.49 -16.86
C LYS A 80 -1.31 -5.76 -16.07
N VAL A 81 -0.38 -6.55 -16.58
CA VAL A 81 -0.01 -7.85 -16.01
C VAL A 81 1.23 -7.73 -15.16
N ARG A 82 1.19 -8.35 -14.00
CA ARG A 82 2.38 -8.56 -13.17
C ARG A 82 3.19 -9.72 -13.74
N GLN A 83 4.36 -9.40 -14.29
CA GLN A 83 5.17 -10.32 -15.09
C GLN A 83 5.60 -11.60 -14.35
N ASP A 84 5.93 -11.46 -13.07
CA ASP A 84 6.39 -12.58 -12.25
C ASP A 84 5.29 -13.58 -11.90
N LEU A 85 4.04 -13.15 -11.85
CA LEU A 85 2.90 -13.99 -11.48
C LEU A 85 1.95 -14.32 -12.65
N GLY A 86 2.05 -13.58 -13.75
CA GLY A 86 1.18 -13.76 -14.91
C GLY A 86 -0.27 -13.38 -14.69
N ILE A 87 -0.59 -12.61 -13.65
CA ILE A 87 -1.94 -12.12 -13.35
C ILE A 87 -2.01 -10.61 -13.51
N THR A 88 -3.19 -10.09 -13.80
CA THR A 88 -3.41 -8.64 -13.88
C THR A 88 -3.33 -7.98 -12.50
N TYR A 89 -2.98 -6.69 -12.45
CA TYR A 89 -2.85 -5.97 -11.18
C TYR A 89 -4.16 -5.88 -10.40
N ASP A 90 -5.30 -5.78 -11.09
CA ASP A 90 -6.61 -5.77 -10.45
C ASP A 90 -6.91 -7.10 -9.73
N VAL A 91 -6.51 -8.22 -10.31
CA VAL A 91 -6.60 -9.54 -9.67
C VAL A 91 -5.58 -9.66 -8.53
N ASP A 92 -4.38 -9.11 -8.72
CA ASP A 92 -3.33 -9.15 -7.69
C ASP A 92 -3.71 -8.38 -6.41
N VAL A 93 -4.52 -7.34 -6.50
CA VAL A 93 -5.07 -6.64 -5.33
C VAL A 93 -5.84 -7.62 -4.44
N LEU A 94 -6.68 -8.45 -5.01
CA LEU A 94 -7.45 -9.44 -4.25
C LEU A 94 -6.56 -10.52 -3.65
N ARG A 95 -5.54 -10.97 -4.40
CA ARG A 95 -4.54 -11.92 -3.89
C ARG A 95 -3.78 -11.35 -2.70
N LEU A 96 -3.30 -10.12 -2.80
CA LEU A 96 -2.59 -9.44 -1.71
C LEU A 96 -3.48 -9.32 -0.47
N ARG A 97 -4.75 -8.91 -0.67
CA ARG A 97 -5.69 -8.79 0.43
C ARG A 97 -5.88 -10.12 1.16
N GLU A 98 -6.09 -11.20 0.42
CA GLU A 98 -6.26 -12.54 1.00
C GLU A 98 -5.01 -12.99 1.75
N GLU A 99 -3.83 -12.76 1.19
CA GLU A 99 -2.55 -13.10 1.81
C GLU A 99 -2.33 -12.32 3.12
N PHE A 100 -2.65 -11.03 3.16
CA PHE A 100 -2.56 -10.24 4.37
C PHE A 100 -3.58 -10.69 5.41
N MET A 101 -4.81 -10.92 5.02
CA MET A 101 -5.86 -11.36 5.93
C MET A 101 -5.57 -12.74 6.52
N ALA A 102 -5.00 -13.64 5.73
CA ALA A 102 -4.58 -14.96 6.20
C ALA A 102 -3.51 -14.88 7.30
N ARG A 103 -2.74 -13.79 7.31
CA ARG A 103 -1.73 -13.52 8.35
C ARG A 103 -2.27 -12.66 9.49
N GLY A 104 -3.57 -12.38 9.52
CA GLY A 104 -4.24 -11.65 10.59
C GLY A 104 -4.17 -10.12 10.48
N PHE A 105 -3.78 -9.58 9.34
CA PHE A 105 -3.79 -8.13 9.10
C PHE A 105 -5.20 -7.63 8.76
N LEU A 106 -5.48 -6.40 9.17
CA LEU A 106 -6.72 -5.71 8.80
C LEU A 106 -6.56 -5.04 7.43
N VAL A 107 -7.40 -5.40 6.47
CA VAL A 107 -7.39 -4.84 5.12
C VAL A 107 -8.83 -4.51 4.71
N ASN A 108 -9.24 -3.27 4.92
CA ASN A 108 -10.63 -2.83 4.67
C ASN A 108 -10.79 -2.00 3.41
N SER A 109 -9.71 -1.41 2.88
CA SER A 109 -9.81 -0.35 1.89
C SER A 109 -8.87 -0.55 0.72
N VAL A 110 -9.34 -0.19 -0.47
CA VAL A 110 -8.55 -0.09 -1.69
C VAL A 110 -8.70 1.33 -2.23
N VAL A 111 -7.59 1.96 -2.58
CA VAL A 111 -7.58 3.29 -3.21
C VAL A 111 -7.24 3.13 -4.68
N ILE A 112 -8.10 3.67 -5.54
CA ILE A 112 -7.88 3.72 -6.98
C ILE A 112 -7.31 5.10 -7.29
N THR A 113 -6.01 5.14 -7.65
CA THR A 113 -5.28 6.38 -7.93
C THR A 113 -5.31 6.74 -9.41
N HIS A 114 -4.89 7.95 -9.73
CA HIS A 114 -4.85 8.46 -11.11
C HIS A 114 -6.19 8.31 -11.82
N TYR A 115 -7.28 8.43 -11.07
CA TYR A 115 -8.63 8.33 -11.59
C TYR A 115 -8.99 9.59 -12.38
N SER A 116 -9.52 9.41 -13.56
CA SER A 116 -9.97 10.50 -14.44
C SER A 116 -11.29 10.17 -15.15
N GLY A 117 -12.13 9.37 -14.50
CA GLY A 117 -13.44 9.02 -15.02
C GLY A 117 -13.50 7.70 -15.79
N GLN A 118 -12.48 6.88 -15.73
CA GLN A 118 -12.45 5.60 -16.46
C GLN A 118 -13.59 4.68 -16.01
N ALA A 119 -14.38 4.19 -16.99
CA ALA A 119 -15.48 3.27 -16.70
C ALA A 119 -14.98 1.95 -16.11
N SER A 120 -13.82 1.46 -16.53
CA SER A 120 -13.19 0.25 -16.00
C SER A 120 -12.88 0.38 -14.51
N ALA A 121 -12.40 1.54 -14.06
CA ALA A 121 -12.14 1.81 -12.64
C ALA A 121 -13.45 1.85 -11.84
N GLN A 122 -14.50 2.48 -12.36
CA GLN A 122 -15.82 2.49 -11.72
C GLN A 122 -16.39 1.07 -11.59
N ASN A 123 -16.31 0.28 -12.62
CA ASN A 123 -16.78 -1.11 -12.60
C ASN A 123 -15.99 -1.96 -11.60
N TYR A 124 -14.70 -1.73 -11.52
CA TYR A 124 -13.82 -2.40 -10.54
C TYR A 124 -14.19 -2.02 -9.11
N SER A 125 -14.40 -0.74 -8.86
CA SER A 125 -14.87 -0.24 -7.55
C SER A 125 -16.17 -0.93 -7.13
N GLN A 126 -17.16 -0.98 -8.01
CA GLN A 126 -18.44 -1.64 -7.75
C GLN A 126 -18.26 -3.13 -7.42
N ARG A 127 -17.37 -3.80 -8.14
CA ARG A 127 -17.07 -5.21 -7.89
C ARG A 127 -16.44 -5.42 -6.50
N LEU A 128 -15.51 -4.57 -6.11
CA LEU A 128 -14.90 -4.61 -4.77
C LEU A 128 -15.91 -4.32 -3.68
N GLU A 129 -16.79 -3.33 -3.87
CA GLU A 129 -17.84 -2.98 -2.91
C GLU A 129 -18.80 -4.15 -2.68
N ARG A 130 -19.13 -4.92 -3.72
CA ARG A 130 -19.95 -6.13 -3.59
C ARG A 130 -19.26 -7.22 -2.76
N LEU A 131 -17.92 -7.22 -2.70
CA LEU A 131 -17.14 -8.12 -1.87
C LEU A 131 -16.94 -7.61 -0.44
N GLY A 132 -17.53 -6.46 -0.10
CA GLY A 132 -17.40 -5.84 1.21
C GLY A 132 -16.10 -5.04 1.40
N ILE A 133 -15.43 -4.67 0.32
CA ILE A 133 -14.20 -3.89 0.33
C ILE A 133 -14.54 -2.44 0.02
N LYS A 134 -14.17 -1.50 0.90
CA LYS A 134 -14.37 -0.07 0.65
C LYS A 134 -13.38 0.41 -0.40
N THR A 135 -13.87 1.23 -1.35
CA THR A 135 -13.03 1.83 -2.38
C THR A 135 -13.07 3.34 -2.32
N TYR A 136 -11.96 3.96 -2.66
CA TYR A 136 -11.79 5.42 -2.68
C TYR A 136 -11.10 5.81 -3.97
N PHE A 137 -11.46 6.99 -4.51
CA PHE A 137 -10.88 7.51 -5.73
C PHE A 137 -9.97 8.69 -5.41
N HIS A 138 -8.72 8.61 -5.89
CA HIS A 138 -7.78 9.70 -5.89
C HIS A 138 -7.50 10.13 -7.33
N TYR A 139 -7.74 11.39 -7.61
CA TYR A 139 -7.65 11.95 -8.94
C TYR A 139 -6.21 12.32 -9.31
N THR A 140 -5.93 12.35 -10.62
CA THR A 140 -4.70 12.93 -11.10
C THR A 140 -4.74 14.45 -10.83
N ILE A 141 -3.71 14.96 -10.16
CA ILE A 141 -3.62 16.38 -9.81
C ILE A 141 -3.00 17.14 -10.97
N GLU A 142 -3.79 17.97 -11.63
CA GLU A 142 -3.31 18.84 -12.71
C GLU A 142 -2.29 19.85 -12.18
N GLY A 143 -1.26 20.11 -12.98
CA GLY A 143 -0.21 21.06 -12.64
C GLY A 143 0.82 20.56 -11.64
N TYR A 144 0.69 19.35 -11.11
CA TYR A 144 1.70 18.78 -10.24
C TYR A 144 3.00 18.50 -11.01
N PRO A 145 4.18 18.84 -10.47
CA PRO A 145 4.42 19.52 -9.18
C PRO A 145 4.54 21.06 -9.31
N HIS A 146 4.24 21.65 -10.45
CA HIS A 146 4.60 23.04 -10.78
C HIS A 146 3.54 24.08 -10.37
N ASN A 147 2.27 23.69 -10.29
CA ASN A 147 1.18 24.59 -9.90
C ASN A 147 0.71 24.33 -8.48
N VAL A 148 1.40 24.91 -7.50
CA VAL A 148 1.12 24.70 -6.08
C VAL A 148 -0.28 25.16 -5.70
N ALA A 149 -0.73 26.30 -6.23
CA ALA A 149 -2.06 26.83 -5.92
C ALA A 149 -3.19 25.87 -6.36
N LEU A 150 -3.05 25.25 -7.52
CA LEU A 150 -4.02 24.26 -8.00
C LEU A 150 -3.93 22.95 -7.20
N ILE A 151 -2.72 22.51 -6.85
CA ILE A 151 -2.50 21.29 -6.06
C ILE A 151 -3.18 21.41 -4.69
N ASP A 152 -3.06 22.56 -4.03
CA ASP A 152 -3.65 22.79 -2.71
C ASP A 152 -5.14 23.17 -2.75
N SER A 153 -5.71 23.33 -3.94
CA SER A 153 -7.11 23.71 -4.10
C SER A 153 -8.06 22.52 -4.01
N ALA A 154 -9.38 22.79 -4.02
CA ALA A 154 -10.41 21.76 -4.07
C ALA A 154 -10.33 20.90 -5.34
N ASP A 155 -9.81 21.44 -6.45
CA ASP A 155 -9.61 20.69 -7.71
C ASP A 155 -8.32 19.87 -7.72
N GLY A 156 -7.40 20.10 -6.76
CA GLY A 156 -6.22 19.28 -6.51
C GLY A 156 -6.50 18.23 -5.44
N PHE A 157 -5.76 18.27 -4.34
CA PHE A 157 -5.91 17.28 -3.24
C PHE A 157 -7.30 17.28 -2.61
N GLY A 158 -8.00 18.42 -2.58
CA GLY A 158 -9.36 18.50 -2.04
C GLY A 158 -10.39 17.69 -2.81
N LYS A 159 -10.09 17.30 -4.05
CA LYS A 159 -10.97 16.46 -4.87
C LYS A 159 -10.90 14.98 -4.52
N ASN A 160 -9.83 14.54 -3.84
CA ASN A 160 -9.65 13.15 -3.48
C ASN A 160 -10.61 12.74 -2.36
N ASP A 161 -11.07 11.49 -2.44
CA ASP A 161 -11.85 10.90 -1.36
C ASP A 161 -11.03 10.80 -0.07
N TYR A 162 -11.67 11.10 1.05
CA TYR A 162 -11.05 10.90 2.35
C TYR A 162 -11.10 9.42 2.73
N ILE A 163 -9.94 8.83 3.01
CA ILE A 163 -9.82 7.42 3.36
C ILE A 163 -10.09 7.25 4.85
N GLU A 164 -11.18 6.57 5.18
CA GLU A 164 -11.50 6.25 6.56
C GLU A 164 -10.67 5.08 7.07
N THR A 165 -9.91 5.31 8.12
CA THR A 165 -9.07 4.30 8.77
C THR A 165 -9.30 4.31 10.27
N THR A 166 -9.13 3.15 10.91
CA THR A 166 -9.45 2.97 12.32
C THR A 166 -8.21 2.82 13.21
N ARG A 167 -7.05 2.58 12.62
CA ARG A 167 -5.84 2.28 13.38
C ARG A 167 -4.76 3.35 13.24
N PRO A 168 -3.88 3.50 14.24
CA PRO A 168 -2.87 4.58 14.24
C PRO A 168 -1.76 4.40 13.21
N LEU A 169 -1.45 3.16 12.81
CA LEU A 169 -0.50 2.91 11.73
C LEU A 169 -1.26 2.45 10.48
N VAL A 170 -1.11 3.19 9.40
CA VAL A 170 -1.69 2.85 8.11
C VAL A 170 -0.55 2.51 7.15
N VAL A 171 -0.51 1.27 6.70
CA VAL A 171 0.49 0.81 5.74
C VAL A 171 -0.12 0.79 4.35
N VAL A 172 0.50 1.53 3.44
CA VAL A 172 0.06 1.65 2.04
C VAL A 172 0.96 0.79 1.18
N THR A 173 0.36 -0.10 0.41
CA THR A 173 1.08 -0.97 -0.52
C THR A 173 0.34 -1.11 -1.84
N ALA A 174 1.03 -1.56 -2.88
CA ALA A 174 0.47 -1.66 -4.22
C ALA A 174 0.98 -2.92 -4.93
N PRO A 175 0.21 -3.47 -5.89
CA PRO A 175 0.66 -4.60 -6.71
C PRO A 175 1.79 -4.23 -7.68
N GLY A 176 1.93 -2.94 -8.02
CA GLY A 176 2.93 -2.48 -8.97
C GLY A 176 3.35 -1.04 -8.74
N PRO A 177 4.43 -0.60 -9.44
CA PRO A 177 4.95 0.75 -9.31
C PRO A 177 4.00 1.80 -9.94
N GLY A 178 4.07 3.04 -9.45
CA GLY A 178 3.33 4.16 -9.98
C GLY A 178 1.84 4.23 -9.62
N SER A 179 1.44 3.44 -8.67
CA SER A 179 0.02 3.39 -8.21
C SER A 179 -0.37 4.50 -7.22
#